data_06b19ea491d0438bbc7a6908a55ec48c
#
_entry.id   06b19ea491d0438bbc7a6908a55ec48c
#
_cell.length_a   1.000
_cell.length_b   1.000
_cell.length_c   1.000
_cell.angle_alpha   90.00
_cell.angle_beta   90.00
_cell.angle_gamma   90.00
#
_symmetry.space_group_name_H-M   'P 1'
#
loop_
_entity.id
_entity.type
_entity.pdbx_description
1 polymer ?
#
loop_
_entity_poly.entity_id
_entity_poly.type
_entity_poly.pdbx_seq_one_letter_code
_entity_poly.pdbx_strand_id
1 'polypeptide(L)'
;MVVRMSQPDFIQITDNALSLADCAAIVQRMRDSQQLHPGRVGGGVFPELKHSRDLRISGIAEWAAVEGRIQQAVFDGVLAYLRQYPQALISPLMLQVTTADGTPHRLLAEDIVPMSDQALGDLARTCLRPGAINLQWYTADQGGYPYWHCELYPRDASADTLHRHLLWTLYLNDAFEQGETEFLFQQRKARPRTGSLLIAPTAFTHTHRGNRPVGGDKFIATSWILFRSAQALYGGE
;
A
#
# COMPACT_ATOMS: atom_id res chain seq x y z
N MET A 1 6.79 -17.94 34.03
CA MET A 1 7.36 -17.54 32.71
C MET A 1 6.25 -16.83 31.95
N VAL A 2 6.25 -15.50 31.92
CA VAL A 2 5.23 -14.73 31.18
C VAL A 2 5.59 -14.88 29.70
N VAL A 3 4.75 -15.63 28.95
CA VAL A 3 4.83 -15.65 27.49
C VAL A 3 4.51 -14.24 27.02
N ARG A 4 5.49 -13.46 26.63
CA ARG A 4 5.27 -12.20 25.90
C ARG A 4 4.66 -12.59 24.56
N MET A 5 3.33 -12.49 24.44
CA MET A 5 2.71 -12.46 23.13
C MET A 5 3.36 -11.30 22.36
N SER A 6 3.95 -11.60 21.21
CA SER A 6 4.47 -10.53 20.33
C SER A 6 3.30 -9.61 19.98
N GLN A 7 3.44 -8.34 20.32
CA GLN A 7 2.42 -7.36 19.94
C GLN A 7 2.34 -7.32 18.40
N PRO A 8 1.13 -7.19 17.83
CA PRO A 8 0.97 -7.09 16.39
C PRO A 8 1.72 -5.85 15.87
N ASP A 9 2.50 -6.04 14.84
CA ASP A 9 3.28 -4.96 14.20
C ASP A 9 2.51 -4.29 13.05
N PHE A 10 1.32 -4.78 12.73
CA PHE A 10 0.42 -4.29 11.68
C PHE A 10 1.04 -4.26 10.26
N ILE A 11 2.11 -5.01 10.05
CA ILE A 11 2.77 -5.16 8.75
C ILE A 11 2.43 -6.55 8.19
N GLN A 12 1.63 -6.60 7.15
CA GLN A 12 1.29 -7.84 6.45
C GLN A 12 2.15 -7.98 5.20
N ILE A 13 2.65 -9.19 4.96
CA ILE A 13 3.30 -9.57 3.71
C ILE A 13 2.56 -10.79 3.17
N THR A 14 2.06 -10.68 1.95
CA THR A 14 1.39 -11.75 1.22
C THR A 14 2.28 -12.17 0.07
N ASP A 15 2.79 -13.40 0.10
CA ASP A 15 3.59 -13.96 -0.99
C ASP A 15 2.68 -14.31 -2.20
N ASN A 16 3.23 -14.22 -3.40
CA ASN A 16 2.54 -14.56 -4.65
C ASN A 16 1.22 -13.80 -4.90
N ALA A 17 1.12 -12.56 -4.41
CA ALA A 17 -0.03 -11.69 -4.68
C ALA A 17 -0.15 -11.34 -6.18
N LEU A 18 0.96 -11.29 -6.91
CA LEU A 18 1.01 -11.16 -8.35
C LEU A 18 1.89 -12.27 -8.95
N SER A 19 1.51 -12.79 -10.13
CA SER A 19 2.26 -13.86 -10.80
C SER A 19 3.67 -13.40 -11.21
N LEU A 20 4.63 -14.33 -11.23
CA LEU A 20 5.98 -14.08 -11.71
C LEU A 20 5.99 -13.57 -13.17
N ALA A 21 5.09 -14.09 -13.99
CA ALA A 21 4.95 -13.68 -15.39
C ALA A 21 4.47 -12.23 -15.52
N ASP A 22 3.47 -11.83 -14.72
CA ASP A 22 2.99 -10.44 -14.69
C ASP A 22 4.07 -9.50 -14.18
N CYS A 23 4.78 -9.88 -13.12
CA CYS A 23 5.91 -9.10 -12.59
C CYS A 23 6.97 -8.86 -13.67
N ALA A 24 7.40 -9.92 -14.36
CA ALA A 24 8.41 -9.82 -15.43
C ALA A 24 7.93 -8.93 -16.59
N ALA A 25 6.66 -9.07 -17.01
CA ALA A 25 6.06 -8.25 -18.06
C ALA A 25 6.00 -6.77 -17.67
N ILE A 26 5.65 -6.46 -16.42
CA ILE A 26 5.61 -5.07 -15.92
C ILE A 26 7.03 -4.48 -15.89
N VAL A 27 8.01 -5.22 -15.38
CA VAL A 27 9.41 -4.78 -15.33
C VAL A 27 9.95 -4.50 -16.72
N GLN A 28 9.71 -5.41 -17.69
CA GLN A 28 10.16 -5.21 -19.07
C GLN A 28 9.51 -3.97 -19.68
N ARG A 29 8.21 -3.84 -19.56
CA ARG A 29 7.48 -2.68 -20.07
C ARG A 29 7.94 -1.36 -19.44
N MET A 30 8.28 -1.38 -18.15
CA MET A 30 8.84 -0.22 -17.47
C MET A 30 10.22 0.16 -18.01
N ARG A 31 11.08 -0.83 -18.29
CA ARG A 31 12.40 -0.61 -18.90
C ARG A 31 12.31 0.04 -20.29
N ASP A 32 11.32 -0.37 -21.07
CA ASP A 32 11.09 0.13 -22.44
C ASP A 32 10.39 1.50 -22.47
N SER A 33 9.87 1.97 -21.33
CA SER A 33 9.10 3.21 -21.26
C SER A 33 9.99 4.45 -21.36
N GLN A 34 9.58 5.41 -22.19
CA GLN A 34 10.18 6.74 -22.28
C GLN A 34 9.54 7.75 -21.30
N GLN A 35 8.56 7.32 -20.49
CA GLN A 35 7.77 8.20 -19.60
C GLN A 35 8.29 8.20 -18.16
N LEU A 36 9.48 7.66 -17.92
CA LEU A 36 10.11 7.65 -16.61
C LEU A 36 10.63 9.04 -16.22
N HIS A 37 10.34 9.44 -14.99
CA HIS A 37 10.77 10.71 -14.42
C HIS A 37 11.62 10.48 -13.17
N PRO A 38 12.50 11.41 -12.79
CA PRO A 38 13.16 11.36 -11.50
C PRO A 38 12.14 11.29 -10.36
N GLY A 39 12.40 10.42 -9.37
CA GLY A 39 11.54 10.26 -8.20
C GLY A 39 11.38 11.57 -7.43
N ARG A 40 10.16 11.83 -6.93
CA ARG A 40 9.83 13.07 -6.21
C ARG A 40 9.54 12.75 -4.75
N VAL A 41 9.90 13.69 -3.87
CA VAL A 41 9.57 13.68 -2.43
C VAL A 41 8.94 15.04 -2.11
N GLY A 42 7.76 15.02 -1.49
CA GLY A 42 7.04 16.25 -1.24
C GLY A 42 6.75 17.02 -2.55
N GLY A 43 7.23 18.24 -2.66
CA GLY A 43 7.05 19.09 -3.84
C GLY A 43 8.19 19.03 -4.87
N GLY A 44 9.31 18.34 -4.60
CA GLY A 44 10.54 18.44 -5.38
C GLY A 44 11.22 17.13 -5.74
N VAL A 45 12.33 17.25 -6.48
CA VAL A 45 13.28 16.16 -6.76
C VAL A 45 14.49 16.38 -5.86
N PHE A 46 14.72 15.45 -4.93
CA PHE A 46 15.81 15.48 -3.95
C PHE A 46 16.51 14.12 -3.97
N PRO A 47 17.53 13.92 -4.85
CA PRO A 47 18.18 12.62 -5.04
C PRO A 47 18.83 12.07 -3.76
N GLU A 48 19.25 12.94 -2.85
CA GLU A 48 19.82 12.59 -1.55
C GLU A 48 18.76 11.95 -0.60
N LEU A 49 17.48 12.29 -0.78
CA LEU A 49 16.37 11.71 -0.02
C LEU A 49 15.78 10.48 -0.72
N LYS A 50 15.59 10.58 -2.04
CA LYS A 50 15.04 9.51 -2.88
C LYS A 50 15.67 9.53 -4.26
N HIS A 51 16.36 8.45 -4.62
CA HIS A 51 16.96 8.29 -5.94
C HIS A 51 16.29 7.12 -6.67
N SER A 52 15.35 7.45 -7.55
CA SER A 52 14.58 6.49 -8.36
C SER A 52 14.16 7.10 -9.69
N ARG A 53 13.67 6.25 -10.58
CA ARG A 53 12.95 6.62 -11.80
C ARG A 53 11.51 6.14 -11.63
N ASP A 54 10.57 7.05 -11.65
CA ASP A 54 9.17 6.78 -11.32
C ASP A 54 8.28 6.94 -12.56
N LEU A 55 7.21 6.14 -12.61
CA LEU A 55 6.16 6.22 -13.62
C LEU A 55 4.80 6.07 -12.94
N ARG A 56 3.99 7.12 -12.98
CA ARG A 56 2.58 7.03 -12.56
C ARG A 56 1.78 6.39 -13.69
N ILE A 57 1.17 5.22 -13.43
CA ILE A 57 0.41 4.48 -14.44
C ILE A 57 -1.10 4.72 -14.38
N SER A 58 -1.61 5.19 -13.24
CA SER A 58 -3.06 5.41 -13.08
C SER A 58 -3.59 6.50 -14.00
N GLY A 59 -4.65 6.14 -14.73
CA GLY A 59 -5.30 7.01 -15.71
C GLY A 59 -4.60 7.04 -17.08
N ILE A 60 -3.56 6.23 -17.31
CA ILE A 60 -2.90 6.09 -18.62
C ILE A 60 -3.47 4.88 -19.35
N ALA A 61 -4.16 5.10 -20.45
CA ALA A 61 -4.90 4.05 -21.17
C ALA A 61 -4.06 2.84 -21.54
N GLU A 62 -2.82 3.04 -21.97
CA GLU A 62 -1.89 1.96 -22.31
C GLU A 62 -1.49 1.08 -21.11
N TRP A 63 -1.63 1.57 -19.87
CA TRP A 63 -1.34 0.84 -18.64
C TRP A 63 -2.58 0.28 -17.94
N ALA A 64 -3.79 0.51 -18.48
CA ALA A 64 -5.05 0.14 -17.83
C ALA A 64 -5.14 -1.35 -17.45
N ALA A 65 -4.67 -2.25 -18.32
CA ALA A 65 -4.67 -3.69 -18.03
C ALA A 65 -3.70 -4.07 -16.89
N VAL A 66 -2.55 -3.41 -16.80
CA VAL A 66 -1.58 -3.59 -15.70
C VAL A 66 -2.15 -3.01 -14.42
N GLU A 67 -2.71 -1.80 -14.48
CA GLU A 67 -3.37 -1.15 -13.35
C GLU A 67 -4.46 -2.04 -12.76
N GLY A 68 -5.35 -2.60 -13.60
CA GLY A 68 -6.43 -3.49 -13.16
C GLY A 68 -5.91 -4.75 -12.45
N ARG A 69 -4.85 -5.38 -12.95
CA ARG A 69 -4.25 -6.55 -12.29
C ARG A 69 -3.64 -6.21 -10.94
N ILE A 70 -2.90 -5.11 -10.85
CA ILE A 70 -2.31 -4.65 -9.58
C ILE A 70 -3.42 -4.29 -8.60
N GLN A 71 -4.46 -3.56 -9.03
CA GLN A 71 -5.59 -3.20 -8.19
C GLN A 71 -6.32 -4.43 -7.62
N GLN A 72 -6.51 -5.47 -8.42
CA GLN A 72 -7.12 -6.72 -7.94
C GLN A 72 -6.24 -7.40 -6.88
N ALA A 73 -4.95 -7.58 -7.16
CA ALA A 73 -4.02 -8.19 -6.21
C ALA A 73 -3.95 -7.42 -4.88
N VAL A 74 -3.92 -6.09 -4.96
CA VAL A 74 -3.94 -5.21 -3.78
C VAL A 74 -5.28 -5.31 -3.04
N PHE A 75 -6.39 -5.35 -3.75
CA PHE A 75 -7.71 -5.46 -3.14
C PHE A 75 -7.86 -6.78 -2.36
N ASP A 76 -7.44 -7.90 -2.93
CA ASP A 76 -7.44 -9.20 -2.25
C ASP A 76 -6.56 -9.17 -0.97
N GLY A 77 -5.37 -8.54 -1.08
CA GLY A 77 -4.50 -8.29 0.05
C GLY A 77 -5.13 -7.42 1.14
N VAL A 78 -5.90 -6.40 0.76
CA VAL A 78 -6.63 -5.53 1.70
C VAL A 78 -7.73 -6.30 2.42
N LEU A 79 -8.48 -7.17 1.74
CA LEU A 79 -9.48 -8.01 2.40
C LEU A 79 -8.84 -8.94 3.44
N ALA A 80 -7.71 -9.55 3.10
CA ALA A 80 -6.95 -10.37 4.06
C ALA A 80 -6.44 -9.53 5.26
N TYR A 81 -5.95 -8.30 4.99
CA TYR A 81 -5.52 -7.35 6.02
C TYR A 81 -6.66 -6.98 6.98
N LEU A 82 -7.84 -6.66 6.44
CA LEU A 82 -9.01 -6.28 7.24
C LEU A 82 -9.55 -7.45 8.07
N ARG A 83 -9.42 -8.69 7.60
CA ARG A 83 -9.75 -9.89 8.42
C ARG A 83 -8.78 -10.07 9.58
N GLN A 84 -7.50 -9.80 9.36
CA GLN A 84 -6.48 -9.89 10.40
C GLN A 84 -6.55 -8.71 11.39
N TYR A 85 -6.89 -7.51 10.89
CA TYR A 85 -6.93 -6.27 11.64
C TYR A 85 -8.26 -5.53 11.43
N PRO A 86 -9.41 -6.06 11.88
CA PRO A 86 -10.73 -5.47 11.63
C PRO A 86 -10.84 -4.01 12.11
N GLN A 87 -10.12 -3.68 13.18
CA GLN A 87 -10.12 -2.33 13.75
C GLN A 87 -9.56 -1.27 12.77
N ALA A 88 -8.79 -1.68 11.77
CA ALA A 88 -8.35 -0.76 10.71
C ALA A 88 -9.54 -0.18 9.92
N LEU A 89 -10.66 -0.89 9.83
CA LEU A 89 -11.85 -0.41 9.11
C LEU A 89 -12.92 0.17 10.06
N ILE A 90 -13.23 -0.55 11.14
CA ILE A 90 -14.40 -0.23 11.97
C ILE A 90 -14.14 0.89 12.97
N SER A 91 -12.94 0.96 13.58
CA SER A 91 -12.68 1.94 14.64
C SER A 91 -12.65 3.39 14.15
N PRO A 92 -12.01 3.74 13.02
CA PRO A 92 -11.97 5.11 12.56
C PRO A 92 -13.33 5.66 12.18
N LEU A 93 -14.23 4.81 11.67
CA LEU A 93 -15.50 5.20 11.08
C LEU A 93 -16.69 4.89 11.99
N MET A 94 -16.48 4.19 13.11
CA MET A 94 -17.53 3.73 14.02
C MET A 94 -18.71 3.09 13.25
N LEU A 95 -18.38 2.21 12.30
CA LEU A 95 -19.30 1.68 11.32
C LEU A 95 -20.55 1.06 11.96
N GLN A 96 -21.68 1.38 11.37
CA GLN A 96 -22.99 0.87 11.78
C GLN A 96 -23.74 0.36 10.55
N VAL A 97 -24.41 -0.75 10.70
CA VAL A 97 -25.29 -1.33 9.69
C VAL A 97 -26.71 -1.47 10.24
N THR A 98 -27.69 -1.52 9.37
CA THR A 98 -29.07 -1.84 9.77
C THR A 98 -29.26 -3.34 9.57
N THR A 99 -29.62 -4.04 10.64
CA THR A 99 -29.96 -5.46 10.63
C THR A 99 -31.27 -5.74 9.90
N ALA A 100 -31.56 -6.99 9.59
CA ALA A 100 -32.76 -7.38 8.83
C ALA A 100 -34.08 -6.99 9.53
N ASP A 101 -34.08 -6.85 10.86
CA ASP A 101 -35.21 -6.38 11.66
C ASP A 101 -35.32 -4.85 11.78
N GLY A 102 -34.41 -4.12 11.09
CA GLY A 102 -34.37 -2.65 11.11
C GLY A 102 -33.59 -2.04 12.27
N THR A 103 -32.97 -2.85 13.13
CA THR A 103 -32.23 -2.36 14.29
C THR A 103 -30.81 -1.87 13.88
N PRO A 104 -30.36 -0.69 14.35
CA PRO A 104 -28.98 -0.27 14.15
C PRO A 104 -28.01 -1.16 14.95
N HIS A 105 -26.99 -1.72 14.26
CA HIS A 105 -25.94 -2.53 14.86
C HIS A 105 -24.57 -1.91 14.54
N ARG A 106 -23.78 -1.61 15.58
CA ARG A 106 -22.38 -1.21 15.41
C ARG A 106 -21.52 -2.43 15.15
N LEU A 107 -20.74 -2.37 14.05
CA LEU A 107 -19.87 -3.47 13.68
C LEU A 107 -18.74 -3.66 14.71
N LEU A 108 -18.53 -4.90 15.08
CA LEU A 108 -17.44 -5.37 15.92
C LEU A 108 -16.46 -6.24 15.10
N ALA A 109 -15.30 -6.56 15.67
CA ALA A 109 -14.33 -7.41 15.00
C ALA A 109 -14.90 -8.80 14.63
N GLU A 110 -15.72 -9.34 15.50
CA GLU A 110 -16.42 -10.62 15.32
C GLU A 110 -17.42 -10.62 14.15
N ASP A 111 -17.91 -9.47 13.73
CA ASP A 111 -18.78 -9.35 12.55
C ASP A 111 -17.96 -9.37 11.25
N ILE A 112 -16.76 -8.79 11.26
CA ILE A 112 -15.89 -8.67 10.06
C ILE A 112 -15.28 -10.01 9.66
N VAL A 113 -14.77 -10.74 10.64
CA VAL A 113 -14.02 -11.99 10.40
C VAL A 113 -14.83 -13.03 9.59
N PRO A 114 -16.11 -13.31 9.88
CA PRO A 114 -16.92 -14.28 9.16
C PRO A 114 -17.57 -13.76 7.88
N MET A 115 -17.44 -12.45 7.55
CA MET A 115 -18.04 -11.90 6.32
C MET A 115 -17.53 -12.65 5.09
N SER A 116 -18.39 -12.86 4.10
CA SER A 116 -17.95 -13.30 2.78
C SER A 116 -17.03 -12.27 2.15
N ASP A 117 -16.19 -12.68 1.18
CA ASP A 117 -15.32 -11.73 0.46
C ASP A 117 -16.13 -10.65 -0.26
N GLN A 118 -17.31 -11.02 -0.78
CA GLN A 118 -18.22 -10.06 -1.40
C GLN A 118 -18.69 -9.01 -0.39
N ALA A 119 -19.22 -9.41 0.76
CA ALA A 119 -19.74 -8.50 1.77
C ALA A 119 -18.66 -7.59 2.35
N LEU A 120 -17.50 -8.15 2.70
CA LEU A 120 -16.36 -7.38 3.17
C LEU A 120 -15.82 -6.44 2.09
N GLY A 121 -15.81 -6.91 0.83
CA GLY A 121 -15.40 -6.12 -0.32
C GLY A 121 -16.31 -4.92 -0.57
N ASP A 122 -17.62 -5.09 -0.46
CA ASP A 122 -18.59 -4.01 -0.63
C ASP A 122 -18.47 -2.99 0.51
N LEU A 123 -18.31 -3.46 1.74
CA LEU A 123 -18.05 -2.60 2.90
C LEU A 123 -16.74 -1.81 2.71
N ALA A 124 -15.66 -2.49 2.31
CA ALA A 124 -14.38 -1.84 2.04
C ALA A 124 -14.49 -0.78 0.94
N ARG A 125 -15.17 -1.07 -0.18
CA ARG A 125 -15.38 -0.10 -1.28
C ARG A 125 -16.25 1.09 -0.88
N THR A 126 -17.17 0.90 0.05
CA THR A 126 -17.99 1.98 0.61
C THR A 126 -17.13 2.95 1.43
N CYS A 127 -16.14 2.45 2.15
CA CYS A 127 -15.34 3.24 3.08
C CYS A 127 -14.01 3.73 2.50
N LEU A 128 -13.41 2.94 1.60
CA LEU A 128 -12.05 3.12 1.13
C LEU A 128 -12.00 3.32 -0.39
N ARG A 129 -10.91 3.92 -0.85
CA ARG A 129 -10.62 4.11 -2.27
C ARG A 129 -9.13 3.86 -2.55
N PRO A 130 -8.76 3.37 -3.74
CA PRO A 130 -7.37 3.24 -4.13
C PRO A 130 -6.75 4.62 -4.41
N GLY A 131 -5.46 4.75 -4.13
CA GLY A 131 -4.62 5.85 -4.59
C GLY A 131 -4.07 5.58 -5.99
N ALA A 132 -3.43 6.59 -6.58
CA ALA A 132 -2.76 6.44 -7.86
C ALA A 132 -1.51 5.56 -7.75
N ILE A 133 -1.35 4.60 -8.67
CA ILE A 133 -0.25 3.65 -8.68
C ILE A 133 0.98 4.27 -9.33
N ASN A 134 2.11 4.17 -8.63
CA ASN A 134 3.41 4.54 -9.13
C ASN A 134 4.30 3.28 -9.24
N LEU A 135 4.87 3.07 -10.41
CA LEU A 135 5.97 2.15 -10.62
C LEU A 135 7.27 2.88 -10.29
N GLN A 136 8.20 2.22 -9.60
CA GLN A 136 9.47 2.83 -9.19
C GLN A 136 10.62 1.88 -9.51
N TRP A 137 11.63 2.42 -10.17
CA TRP A 137 12.87 1.75 -10.54
C TRP A 137 14.02 2.35 -9.75
N TYR A 138 14.66 1.56 -8.94
CA TYR A 138 15.86 1.87 -8.19
C TYR A 138 17.05 1.16 -8.84
N THR A 139 17.96 1.94 -9.42
CA THR A 139 19.18 1.44 -10.07
C THR A 139 20.09 0.78 -9.03
N ALA A 140 20.69 -0.35 -9.39
CA ALA A 140 21.65 -1.08 -8.58
C ALA A 140 22.72 -0.15 -8.00
N ASP A 141 23.08 -0.36 -6.75
CA ASP A 141 24.16 0.31 -6.01
C ASP A 141 24.02 1.85 -5.86
N GLN A 142 22.98 2.46 -6.45
CA GLN A 142 22.76 3.90 -6.46
C GLN A 142 21.38 4.30 -5.97
N GLY A 143 20.33 3.63 -6.45
CA GLY A 143 18.95 3.95 -6.16
C GLY A 143 18.54 3.57 -4.74
N GLY A 144 17.59 4.31 -4.16
CA GLY A 144 17.04 4.03 -2.84
C GLY A 144 16.12 5.16 -2.36
N TYR A 145 15.47 4.91 -1.24
CA TYR A 145 14.73 5.93 -0.49
C TYR A 145 15.19 5.87 0.98
N PRO A 146 16.45 6.28 1.26
CA PRO A 146 17.06 6.09 2.58
C PRO A 146 16.52 7.03 3.65
N TYR A 147 15.80 8.07 3.27
CA TYR A 147 15.17 9.00 4.22
C TYR A 147 14.06 8.31 4.99
N TRP A 148 14.08 8.40 6.33
CA TRP A 148 13.01 7.93 7.19
C TRP A 148 11.77 8.80 7.03
N HIS A 149 10.66 8.22 6.58
CA HIS A 149 9.43 8.95 6.30
C HIS A 149 8.19 8.16 6.71
N CYS A 150 7.09 8.87 6.82
CA CYS A 150 5.75 8.31 6.88
C CYS A 150 4.90 8.92 5.76
N GLU A 151 3.75 8.34 5.50
CA GLU A 151 2.93 8.72 4.36
C GLU A 151 1.82 9.73 4.70
N LEU A 152 1.57 9.92 6.00
CA LEU A 152 0.51 10.79 6.51
C LEU A 152 1.09 12.15 6.90
N TYR A 153 0.88 13.16 6.04
CA TYR A 153 1.31 14.54 6.27
C TYR A 153 0.44 15.51 5.45
N PRO A 154 0.24 16.77 5.90
CA PRO A 154 -0.45 17.79 5.10
C PRO A 154 0.46 18.24 3.94
N ARG A 155 -0.01 18.05 2.69
CA ARG A 155 0.76 18.45 1.50
C ARG A 155 0.22 19.71 0.85
N ASP A 156 -1.09 19.81 0.74
CA ASP A 156 -1.79 20.88 0.06
C ASP A 156 -3.20 21.09 0.64
N ALA A 157 -3.91 22.10 0.15
CA ALA A 157 -5.23 22.47 0.65
C ALA A 157 -6.31 21.38 0.42
N SER A 158 -6.10 20.41 -0.48
CA SER A 158 -7.03 19.30 -0.67
C SER A 158 -7.05 18.33 0.50
N ALA A 159 -6.00 18.35 1.34
CA ALA A 159 -5.79 17.41 2.43
C ALA A 159 -5.83 15.92 2.04
N ASP A 160 -5.74 15.60 0.73
CA ASP A 160 -5.87 14.23 0.22
C ASP A 160 -4.86 13.26 0.84
N THR A 161 -3.65 13.75 1.13
CA THR A 161 -2.62 12.95 1.81
C THR A 161 -2.97 12.58 3.25
N LEU A 162 -3.85 13.33 3.91
CA LEU A 162 -4.35 13.03 5.26
C LEU A 162 -5.42 11.92 5.25
N HIS A 163 -5.97 11.58 4.09
CA HIS A 163 -6.89 10.46 3.93
C HIS A 163 -6.18 9.13 3.75
N ARG A 164 -4.84 9.10 3.58
CA ARG A 164 -4.07 7.86 3.44
C ARG A 164 -4.18 7.03 4.70
N HIS A 165 -4.66 5.82 4.56
CA HIS A 165 -4.90 4.91 5.68
C HIS A 165 -3.88 3.77 5.72
N LEU A 166 -3.71 3.06 4.61
CA LEU A 166 -2.72 2.02 4.45
C LEU A 166 -1.79 2.36 3.28
N LEU A 167 -0.50 2.11 3.45
CA LEU A 167 0.44 2.03 2.34
C LEU A 167 0.51 0.59 1.84
N TRP A 168 0.87 0.42 0.57
CA TRP A 168 1.22 -0.88 0.04
C TRP A 168 2.39 -0.80 -0.93
N THR A 169 3.18 -1.87 -0.99
CA THR A 169 4.28 -2.06 -1.92
C THR A 169 4.23 -3.48 -2.47
N LEU A 170 4.14 -3.59 -3.79
CA LEU A 170 4.25 -4.83 -4.53
C LEU A 170 5.66 -4.92 -5.12
N TYR A 171 6.41 -5.95 -4.74
CA TYR A 171 7.76 -6.17 -5.22
C TYR A 171 7.72 -6.91 -6.56
N LEU A 172 8.28 -6.30 -7.62
CA LEU A 172 8.21 -6.84 -8.98
C LEU A 172 9.43 -7.70 -9.34
N ASN A 173 10.48 -7.65 -8.52
CA ASN A 173 11.65 -8.51 -8.65
C ASN A 173 12.41 -8.62 -7.32
N ASP A 174 13.36 -9.55 -7.24
CA ASP A 174 14.19 -9.81 -6.06
C ASP A 174 15.60 -10.30 -6.41
N ALA A 175 16.03 -10.17 -7.66
CA ALA A 175 17.37 -10.55 -8.14
C ALA A 175 18.42 -9.48 -7.74
N PHE A 176 18.52 -9.19 -6.45
CA PHE A 176 19.48 -8.25 -5.84
C PHE A 176 19.63 -8.57 -4.35
N GLU A 177 20.70 -8.08 -3.76
CA GLU A 177 20.89 -8.13 -2.30
C GLU A 177 20.37 -6.84 -1.65
N GLN A 178 20.02 -6.90 -0.37
CA GLN A 178 19.46 -5.79 0.41
C GLN A 178 18.12 -5.29 -0.18
N GLY A 179 17.92 -3.96 -0.30
CA GLY A 179 16.72 -3.38 -0.91
C GLY A 179 15.44 -3.53 -0.09
N GLU A 180 15.50 -3.90 1.18
CA GLU A 180 14.35 -4.10 2.06
C GLU A 180 13.57 -2.81 2.27
N THR A 181 12.27 -2.94 2.57
CA THR A 181 11.52 -1.90 3.25
C THR A 181 11.73 -2.07 4.75
N GLU A 182 12.34 -1.08 5.39
CA GLU A 182 12.73 -1.12 6.80
C GLU A 182 11.82 -0.20 7.62
N PHE A 183 11.23 -0.74 8.69
CA PHE A 183 10.36 -0.04 9.62
C PHE A 183 11.11 0.27 10.92
N LEU A 184 11.15 1.56 11.28
CA LEU A 184 11.97 2.08 12.37
C LEU A 184 11.54 1.52 13.75
N PHE A 185 10.28 1.73 14.10
CA PHE A 185 9.78 1.41 15.44
C PHE A 185 9.52 -0.09 15.63
N GLN A 186 9.17 -0.80 14.56
CA GLN A 186 8.97 -2.24 14.57
C GLN A 186 10.28 -3.01 14.49
N GLN A 187 11.41 -2.32 14.19
CA GLN A 187 12.73 -2.94 13.95
C GLN A 187 12.63 -4.11 12.97
N ARG A 188 11.78 -3.96 11.95
CA ARG A 188 11.47 -4.99 10.97
C ARG A 188 11.96 -4.59 9.58
N LYS A 189 12.61 -5.55 8.90
CA LYS A 189 12.97 -5.44 7.49
C LYS A 189 12.11 -6.39 6.66
N ALA A 190 11.33 -5.84 5.76
CA ALA A 190 10.57 -6.61 4.78
C ALA A 190 11.46 -6.86 3.56
N ARG A 191 11.95 -8.09 3.42
CA ARG A 191 12.78 -8.50 2.27
C ARG A 191 11.90 -8.61 1.02
N PRO A 192 12.29 -7.96 -0.10
CA PRO A 192 11.62 -8.14 -1.38
C PRO A 192 11.60 -9.60 -1.81
N ARG A 193 10.43 -10.05 -2.31
CA ARG A 193 10.25 -11.31 -3.04
C ARG A 193 9.37 -11.01 -4.23
N THR A 194 9.74 -11.50 -5.39
CA THR A 194 8.96 -11.26 -6.62
C THR A 194 7.50 -11.68 -6.43
N GLY A 195 6.58 -10.75 -6.70
CA GLY A 195 5.13 -10.95 -6.56
C GLY A 195 4.60 -10.81 -5.13
N SER A 196 5.44 -10.54 -4.11
CA SER A 196 4.94 -10.32 -2.76
C SER A 196 4.40 -8.90 -2.56
N LEU A 197 3.31 -8.79 -1.79
CA LEU A 197 2.63 -7.56 -1.44
C LEU A 197 2.81 -7.26 0.05
N LEU A 198 3.35 -6.08 0.36
CA LEU A 198 3.42 -5.52 1.70
C LEU A 198 2.28 -4.53 1.89
N ILE A 199 1.57 -4.62 3.02
CA ILE A 199 0.58 -3.63 3.47
C ILE A 199 0.91 -3.23 4.92
N ALA A 200 0.87 -1.93 5.21
CA ALA A 200 1.11 -1.37 6.55
C ALA A 200 0.37 -0.04 6.75
N PRO A 201 0.17 0.43 8.00
CA PRO A 201 -0.36 1.76 8.29
C PRO A 201 0.54 2.89 7.77
N THR A 202 -0.07 4.04 7.47
CA THR A 202 0.60 5.23 6.91
C THR A 202 1.15 6.21 7.94
N ALA A 203 0.73 6.09 9.21
CA ALA A 203 1.04 7.03 10.28
C ALA A 203 2.52 6.99 10.70
N PHE A 204 2.97 8.00 11.44
CA PHE A 204 4.36 8.11 11.94
C PHE A 204 4.83 6.89 12.74
N THR A 205 3.90 6.14 13.35
CA THR A 205 4.20 4.87 14.04
C THR A 205 4.81 3.82 13.11
N HIS A 206 4.58 3.94 11.81
CA HIS A 206 5.15 3.09 10.77
C HIS A 206 6.12 3.87 9.87
N THR A 207 6.92 4.76 10.49
CA THR A 207 8.04 5.41 9.82
C THR A 207 8.95 4.35 9.22
N HIS A 208 9.23 4.48 7.93
CA HIS A 208 9.97 3.48 7.18
C HIS A 208 10.91 4.13 6.14
N ARG A 209 11.76 3.30 5.54
CA ARG A 209 12.65 3.67 4.44
C ARG A 209 12.82 2.51 3.45
N GLY A 210 13.22 2.83 2.22
CA GLY A 210 13.60 1.84 1.22
C GLY A 210 15.12 1.73 1.12
N ASN A 211 15.68 0.61 1.54
CA ASN A 211 17.11 0.37 1.46
C ASN A 211 17.55 0.25 -0.01
N ARG A 212 18.83 0.58 -0.28
CA ARG A 212 19.44 0.49 -1.60
C ARG A 212 19.59 -0.97 -2.01
N PRO A 213 19.17 -1.34 -3.24
CA PRO A 213 19.50 -2.66 -3.78
C PRO A 213 20.98 -2.74 -4.17
N VAL A 214 21.60 -3.89 -3.99
CA VAL A 214 23.01 -4.16 -4.30
C VAL A 214 23.08 -5.24 -5.38
N GLY A 215 23.89 -5.00 -6.41
CA GLY A 215 24.17 -5.96 -7.49
C GLY A 215 23.06 -6.18 -8.50
N GLY A 216 21.90 -5.56 -8.34
CA GLY A 216 20.78 -5.63 -9.28
C GLY A 216 19.78 -4.51 -9.07
N ASP A 217 19.04 -4.16 -10.12
CA ASP A 217 17.99 -3.16 -10.07
C ASP A 217 16.78 -3.66 -9.27
N LYS A 218 16.13 -2.77 -8.50
CA LYS A 218 14.88 -3.06 -7.80
C LYS A 218 13.71 -2.35 -8.49
N PHE A 219 12.64 -3.10 -8.73
CA PHE A 219 11.38 -2.59 -9.27
C PHE A 219 10.23 -2.86 -8.30
N ILE A 220 9.41 -1.84 -8.06
CA ILE A 220 8.19 -1.97 -7.25
C ILE A 220 7.03 -1.23 -7.88
N ALA A 221 5.81 -1.66 -7.53
CA ALA A 221 4.62 -0.84 -7.64
C ALA A 221 4.19 -0.43 -6.23
N THR A 222 3.78 0.83 -6.04
CA THR A 222 3.37 1.34 -4.74
C THR A 222 2.26 2.37 -4.84
N SER A 223 1.42 2.42 -3.83
CA SER A 223 0.41 3.45 -3.63
C SER A 223 -0.17 3.35 -2.20
N TRP A 224 -1.35 3.89 -2.04
CA TRP A 224 -2.08 3.95 -0.78
C TRP A 224 -3.51 3.45 -0.93
N ILE A 225 -4.09 3.00 0.16
CA ILE A 225 -5.52 2.89 0.36
C ILE A 225 -5.92 4.09 1.23
N LEU A 226 -6.90 4.85 0.75
CA LEU A 226 -7.36 6.08 1.38
C LEU A 226 -8.79 5.92 1.87
N PHE A 227 -9.14 6.61 2.92
CA PHE A 227 -10.55 6.83 3.21
C PHE A 227 -11.21 7.63 2.09
N ARG A 228 -12.47 7.36 1.84
CA ARG A 228 -13.30 8.24 1.02
C ARG A 228 -13.46 9.61 1.72
N SER A 229 -13.85 10.63 0.96
CA SER A 229 -14.12 11.94 1.55
C SER A 229 -15.30 11.85 2.53
N ALA A 230 -15.34 12.76 3.51
CA ALA A 230 -16.45 12.86 4.46
C ALA A 230 -17.80 13.00 3.74
N GLN A 231 -17.84 13.76 2.63
CA GLN A 231 -19.04 13.88 1.80
C GLN A 231 -19.49 12.53 1.21
N ALA A 232 -18.55 11.67 0.79
CA ALA A 232 -18.89 10.35 0.24
C ALA A 232 -19.29 9.34 1.33
N LEU A 233 -18.78 9.51 2.56
CA LEU A 233 -19.05 8.61 3.69
C LEU A 233 -20.33 8.95 4.43
N TYR A 234 -20.64 10.23 4.59
CA TYR A 234 -21.70 10.69 5.49
C TYR A 234 -22.81 11.47 4.78
N GLY A 235 -22.71 11.69 3.46
CA GLY A 235 -23.56 12.62 2.75
C GLY A 235 -23.20 14.08 3.08
N GLY A 236 -23.28 14.98 2.12
CA GLY A 236 -23.09 16.39 2.42
C GLY A 236 -24.28 16.94 3.23
N GLU A 237 -24.01 17.69 4.30
CA GLU A 237 -24.93 18.68 4.80
C GLU A 237 -25.10 19.80 3.78
#